data_996ffd6ea886b0d360e1ce682b900c77
#
_entry.id   996ffd6ea886b0d360e1ce682b900c77
#
_cell.length_a   1.000
_cell.length_b   1.000
_cell.length_c   1.000
_cell.angle_alpha   90.00
_cell.angle_beta   90.00
_cell.angle_gamma   90.00
#
_symmetry.space_group_name_H-M   'P 1'
#
loop_
_entity.id
_entity.type
_entity.pdbx_description
1 polymer ?
#
loop_
_entity_poly.entity_id
_entity_poly.type
_entity_poly.pdbx_seq_one_letter_code
_entity_poly.pdbx_strand_id
1 'polypeptide(L)'
;MTEKLKINKEFRRLYGRGKSFVHRGFVAYILPERSGKIRYGITAGKKLGGAVERNRAKRLITAAFREVCPKLQNGWQAVFVARTGIFSYKSYELSSAMLTFFKAMGEEISDE
;
A
#
# COMPACT_ATOMS: atom_id res chain seq x y z
N MET A 1 -8.21 8.00 10.99
CA MET A 1 -6.92 8.70 11.03
C MET A 1 -5.83 7.82 10.44
N THR A 2 -4.95 8.41 9.64
CA THR A 2 -3.91 7.67 8.92
C THR A 2 -2.55 8.01 9.50
N GLU A 3 -1.74 6.99 9.79
CA GLU A 3 -0.40 7.17 10.33
C GLU A 3 0.62 6.41 9.48
N LYS A 4 1.86 6.91 9.43
CA LYS A 4 2.95 6.19 8.80
C LYS A 4 3.52 5.17 9.78
N LEU A 5 3.85 3.99 9.25
CA LEU A 5 4.51 2.95 10.01
C LEU A 5 5.99 3.29 10.22
N LYS A 6 6.52 2.85 11.34
CA LYS A 6 7.96 2.95 11.59
C LYS A 6 8.71 1.93 10.75
N ILE A 7 9.80 2.39 10.14
CA ILE A 7 10.65 1.56 9.30
C ILE A 7 11.29 0.43 10.13
N ASN A 8 11.60 -0.68 9.50
CA ASN A 8 12.25 -1.87 10.03
C ASN A 8 11.36 -2.75 10.90
N LYS A 9 11.11 -2.38 12.15
CA LYS A 9 10.40 -3.26 13.08
C LYS A 9 8.98 -3.56 12.63
N GLU A 10 8.25 -2.52 12.28
CA GLU A 10 6.85 -2.68 11.85
C GLU A 10 6.76 -3.28 10.45
N PHE A 11 7.68 -2.92 9.56
CA PHE A 11 7.73 -3.50 8.22
C PHE A 11 8.03 -5.00 8.28
N ARG A 12 8.98 -5.42 9.13
CA ARG A 12 9.27 -6.85 9.30
C ARG A 12 8.07 -7.62 9.83
N ARG A 13 7.33 -7.02 10.74
CA ARG A 13 6.13 -7.64 11.27
C ARG A 13 5.11 -7.89 10.15
N LEU A 14 4.90 -6.91 9.29
CA LEU A 14 3.98 -7.06 8.17
C LEU A 14 4.46 -8.08 7.14
N TYR A 15 5.76 -8.11 6.86
CA TYR A 15 6.31 -9.11 5.96
C TYR A 15 6.12 -10.52 6.48
N GLY A 16 6.17 -10.72 7.80
CA GLY A 16 6.01 -12.03 8.42
C GLY A 16 4.57 -12.43 8.70
N ARG A 17 3.72 -11.48 9.09
CA ARG A 17 2.34 -11.75 9.53
C ARG A 17 1.27 -11.27 8.57
N GLY A 18 1.57 -10.25 7.78
CA GLY A 18 0.61 -9.71 6.84
C GLY A 18 0.37 -10.64 5.68
N LYS A 19 -0.83 -10.55 5.09
CA LYS A 19 -1.11 -11.26 3.86
C LYS A 19 -0.54 -10.47 2.70
N SER A 20 0.16 -11.16 1.80
CA SER A 20 0.79 -10.51 0.66
C SER A 20 -0.07 -10.62 -0.59
N PHE A 21 -0.11 -9.53 -1.34
CA PHE A 21 -0.80 -9.45 -2.63
C PHE A 21 0.17 -8.88 -3.65
N VAL A 22 0.30 -9.56 -4.77
CA VAL A 22 1.26 -9.18 -5.81
C VAL A 22 0.56 -8.53 -6.99
N HIS A 23 1.04 -7.34 -7.35
CA HIS A 23 0.65 -6.62 -8.55
C HIS A 23 1.93 -6.36 -9.35
N ARG A 24 1.82 -6.08 -10.64
CA ARG A 24 3.01 -5.79 -11.44
C ARG A 24 3.74 -4.52 -10.99
N GLY A 25 3.01 -3.55 -10.46
CA GLY A 25 3.58 -2.28 -10.01
C GLY A 25 4.01 -2.27 -8.56
N PHE A 26 3.48 -3.17 -7.73
CA PHE A 26 3.80 -3.20 -6.31
C PHE A 26 3.40 -4.51 -5.66
N VAL A 27 3.94 -4.75 -4.47
CA VAL A 27 3.48 -5.82 -3.59
C VAL A 27 2.88 -5.16 -2.35
N ALA A 28 1.72 -5.60 -1.91
CA ALA A 28 1.09 -5.11 -0.70
C ALA A 28 1.10 -6.19 0.38
N TYR A 29 1.54 -5.81 1.59
CA TYR A 29 1.45 -6.65 2.78
C TYR A 29 0.42 -6.00 3.69
N ILE A 30 -0.69 -6.70 3.97
CA ILE A 30 -1.83 -6.13 4.67
C ILE A 30 -2.16 -6.95 5.91
N LEU A 31 -2.40 -6.25 7.02
CA LEU A 31 -2.75 -6.84 8.30
C LEU A 31 -3.84 -6.00 8.97
N PRO A 32 -4.87 -6.61 9.59
CA PRO A 32 -5.87 -5.83 10.33
C PRO A 32 -5.26 -5.08 11.50
N GLU A 33 -5.80 -3.90 11.78
CA GLU A 33 -5.39 -3.05 12.90
C GLU A 33 -6.56 -2.86 13.86
N ARG A 34 -6.42 -3.36 15.10
CA ARG A 34 -7.51 -3.36 16.08
C ARG A 34 -7.95 -1.97 16.52
N SER A 35 -7.04 -1.00 16.49
CA SER A 35 -7.36 0.36 16.95
C SER A 35 -8.32 1.11 16.04
N GLY A 36 -8.62 0.57 14.86
CA GLY A 36 -9.42 1.26 13.85
C GLY A 36 -8.63 2.26 13.02
N LYS A 37 -7.38 2.48 13.35
CA LYS A 37 -6.52 3.38 12.59
C LYS A 37 -5.99 2.73 11.33
N ILE A 38 -5.64 3.56 10.35
CA ILE A 38 -4.95 3.10 9.16
C ILE A 38 -3.50 3.54 9.26
N ARG A 39 -2.61 2.56 9.21
CA ARG A 39 -1.16 2.79 9.29
C ARG A 39 -0.52 2.18 8.06
N TYR A 40 0.35 2.94 7.41
CA TYR A 40 0.94 2.48 6.16
C TYR A 40 2.40 2.89 6.02
N GLY A 41 3.10 2.15 5.17
CA GLY A 41 4.46 2.48 4.79
C GLY A 41 4.69 2.14 3.34
N ILE A 42 5.66 2.79 2.72
CA ILE A 42 6.00 2.58 1.32
C ILE A 42 7.50 2.41 1.22
N THR A 43 7.93 1.39 0.48
CA THR A 43 9.34 1.22 0.16
C THR A 43 9.57 1.25 -1.35
N ALA A 44 10.70 1.80 -1.75
CA ALA A 44 11.13 1.85 -3.13
C ALA A 44 12.63 1.56 -3.18
N GLY A 45 12.99 0.37 -3.62
CA GLY A 45 14.36 -0.12 -3.60
C GLY A 45 15.20 0.38 -4.76
N LYS A 46 16.49 0.08 -4.69
CA LYS A 46 17.48 0.52 -5.68
C LYS A 46 17.22 -0.03 -7.09
N LYS A 47 16.50 -1.14 -7.21
CA LYS A 47 16.17 -1.72 -8.51
C LYS A 47 15.31 -0.80 -9.38
N LEU A 48 14.62 0.15 -8.77
CA LEU A 48 13.78 1.11 -9.49
C LEU A 48 14.60 2.18 -10.20
N GLY A 49 15.85 2.38 -9.80
CA GLY A 49 16.71 3.41 -10.34
C GLY A 49 17.25 4.32 -9.24
N GLY A 50 17.56 5.56 -9.58
CA GLY A 50 18.10 6.54 -8.64
C GLY A 50 17.01 7.18 -7.78
N ALA A 51 17.39 8.28 -7.11
CA ALA A 51 16.50 8.98 -6.19
C ALA A 51 15.25 9.52 -6.90
N VAL A 52 15.39 10.00 -8.13
CA VAL A 52 14.26 10.54 -8.88
C VAL A 52 13.20 9.47 -9.13
N GLU A 53 13.61 8.30 -9.61
CA GLU A 53 12.71 7.19 -9.92
C GLU A 53 12.08 6.65 -8.64
N ARG A 54 12.86 6.49 -7.58
CA ARG A 54 12.35 6.00 -6.31
C ARG A 54 11.31 6.96 -5.71
N ASN A 55 11.58 8.25 -5.74
CA ASN A 55 10.63 9.25 -5.25
C ASN A 55 9.37 9.29 -6.09
N ARG A 56 9.51 9.13 -7.42
CA ARG A 56 8.35 9.06 -8.31
C ARG A 56 7.47 7.86 -7.99
N ALA A 57 8.07 6.69 -7.75
CA ALA A 57 7.34 5.49 -7.37
C ALA A 57 6.57 5.70 -6.06
N LYS A 58 7.22 6.30 -5.06
CA LYS A 58 6.57 6.60 -3.79
C LYS A 58 5.38 7.55 -3.97
N ARG A 59 5.52 8.57 -4.81
CA ARG A 59 4.43 9.51 -5.08
C ARG A 59 3.24 8.83 -5.76
N LEU A 60 3.51 7.92 -6.70
CA LEU A 60 2.44 7.17 -7.36
C LEU A 60 1.64 6.33 -6.36
N ILE A 61 2.34 5.61 -5.49
CA ILE A 61 1.68 4.78 -4.48
C ILE A 61 0.94 5.65 -3.46
N THR A 62 1.56 6.75 -3.02
CA THR A 62 0.91 7.68 -2.08
C THR A 62 -0.37 8.25 -2.67
N ALA A 63 -0.34 8.69 -3.92
CA ALA A 63 -1.53 9.22 -4.59
C ALA A 63 -2.63 8.15 -4.69
N ALA A 64 -2.24 6.93 -5.04
CA ALA A 64 -3.19 5.81 -5.12
C ALA A 64 -3.83 5.51 -3.77
N PHE A 65 -3.01 5.45 -2.72
CA PHE A 65 -3.52 5.12 -1.38
C PHE A 65 -4.39 6.22 -0.79
N ARG A 66 -4.13 7.48 -1.14
CA ARG A 66 -5.00 8.60 -0.73
C ARG A 66 -6.42 8.46 -1.26
N GLU A 67 -6.58 7.87 -2.42
CA GLU A 67 -7.91 7.60 -2.97
C GLU A 67 -8.57 6.42 -2.26
N VAL A 68 -7.79 5.46 -1.79
CA VAL A 68 -8.29 4.25 -1.14
C VAL A 68 -8.70 4.51 0.31
N CYS A 69 -7.89 5.25 1.05
CA CYS A 69 -8.08 5.45 2.50
C CYS A 69 -9.50 5.86 2.92
N PRO A 70 -10.12 6.87 2.28
CA PRO A 70 -11.46 7.28 2.70
C PRO A 70 -12.54 6.23 2.50
N LYS A 71 -12.27 5.22 1.68
CA LYS A 71 -13.22 4.15 1.38
C LYS A 71 -13.10 2.97 2.34
N LEU A 72 -12.03 2.92 3.13
CA LEU A 72 -11.82 1.86 4.10
C LEU A 72 -12.61 2.16 5.37
N GLN A 73 -13.30 1.14 5.89
CA GLN A 73 -14.14 1.27 7.07
C GLN A 73 -13.49 0.70 8.33
N ASN A 74 -12.55 -0.21 8.15
CA ASN A 74 -11.85 -0.87 9.24
C ASN A 74 -10.43 -0.36 9.39
N GLY A 75 -9.79 -0.70 10.50
CA GLY A 75 -8.38 -0.40 10.70
C GLY A 75 -7.49 -1.38 9.96
N TRP A 76 -6.41 -0.88 9.37
CA TRP A 76 -5.48 -1.67 8.59
C TRP A 76 -4.04 -1.21 8.79
N GLN A 77 -3.13 -2.16 8.68
CA GLN A 77 -1.72 -1.87 8.49
C GLN A 77 -1.35 -2.36 7.09
N ALA A 78 -0.64 -1.56 6.34
CA ALA A 78 -0.24 -1.94 4.98
C ALA A 78 1.15 -1.43 4.67
N VAL A 79 1.96 -2.28 4.04
CA VAL A 79 3.24 -1.86 3.47
C VAL A 79 3.18 -2.14 1.98
N PHE A 80 3.47 -1.12 1.20
CA PHE A 80 3.52 -1.22 -0.25
C PHE A 80 4.97 -1.18 -0.69
N VAL A 81 5.38 -2.20 -1.43
CA VAL A 81 6.74 -2.32 -1.96
C VAL A 81 6.68 -2.09 -3.46
N ALA A 82 7.27 -0.98 -3.92
CA ALA A 82 7.25 -0.64 -5.33
C ALA A 82 8.07 -1.63 -6.14
N ARG A 83 7.56 -2.00 -7.32
CA ARG A 83 8.23 -2.88 -8.26
C ARG A 83 8.60 -2.10 -9.52
N THR A 84 9.53 -2.63 -10.29
CA THR A 84 10.02 -1.98 -11.52
C THR A 84 8.92 -1.69 -12.53
N GLY A 85 7.85 -2.46 -12.52
CA GLY A 85 6.71 -2.24 -13.42
C GLY A 85 5.82 -1.06 -13.04
N ILE A 86 6.06 -0.39 -11.90
CA ILE A 86 5.15 0.64 -11.39
C ILE A 86 4.98 1.82 -12.36
N PHE A 87 6.02 2.14 -13.13
CA PHE A 87 6.00 3.30 -14.03
C PHE A 87 5.10 3.11 -15.25
N SER A 88 4.58 1.90 -15.46
CA SER A 88 3.61 1.61 -16.51
C SER A 88 2.17 1.92 -16.08
N TYR A 89 1.95 2.31 -14.82
CA TYR A 89 0.61 2.50 -14.27
C TYR A 89 0.37 3.93 -13.84
N LYS A 90 -0.88 4.34 -13.95
CA LYS A 90 -1.36 5.60 -13.36
C LYS A 90 -1.88 5.33 -11.96
N SER A 91 -1.96 6.37 -11.13
CA SER A 91 -2.38 6.22 -9.73
C SER A 91 -3.76 5.58 -9.59
N TYR A 92 -4.71 5.89 -10.48
CA TYR A 92 -6.05 5.30 -10.39
C TYR A 92 -6.04 3.79 -10.68
N GLU A 93 -5.12 3.32 -11.50
CA GLU A 93 -4.98 1.88 -11.75
C GLU A 93 -4.43 1.17 -10.52
N LEU A 94 -3.49 1.79 -9.84
CA LEU A 94 -2.94 1.26 -8.59
C LEU A 94 -3.98 1.28 -7.48
N SER A 95 -4.78 2.34 -7.38
CA SER A 95 -5.84 2.41 -6.37
C SER A 95 -6.89 1.32 -6.58
N SER A 96 -7.27 1.04 -7.82
CA SER A 96 -8.19 -0.07 -8.12
C SER A 96 -7.65 -1.41 -7.64
N ALA A 97 -6.36 -1.67 -7.86
CA ALA A 97 -5.72 -2.90 -7.38
C ALA A 97 -5.71 -2.96 -5.85
N MET A 98 -5.39 -1.84 -5.20
CA MET A 98 -5.40 -1.77 -3.73
C MET A 98 -6.78 -2.08 -3.16
N LEU A 99 -7.84 -1.51 -3.75
CA LEU A 99 -9.21 -1.78 -3.32
C LEU A 99 -9.55 -3.26 -3.44
N THR A 100 -9.14 -3.91 -4.53
CA THR A 100 -9.33 -5.34 -4.72
C THR A 100 -8.66 -6.13 -3.61
N PHE A 101 -7.43 -5.73 -3.22
CA PHE A 101 -6.70 -6.42 -2.16
C PHE A 101 -7.37 -6.25 -0.79
N PHE A 102 -7.86 -5.06 -0.46
CA PHE A 102 -8.58 -4.83 0.79
C PHE A 102 -9.91 -5.59 0.82
N LYS A 103 -10.62 -5.66 -0.31
CA LYS A 103 -11.82 -6.48 -0.42
C LYS A 103 -11.52 -7.96 -0.14
N ALA A 104 -10.39 -8.45 -0.63
CA ALA A 104 -9.97 -9.83 -0.39
C ALA A 104 -9.67 -10.07 1.09
N MET A 105 -9.34 -9.03 1.85
CA MET A 105 -9.13 -9.10 3.30
C MET A 105 -10.44 -8.97 4.10
N GLY A 106 -11.57 -8.87 3.45
CA GLY A 106 -12.87 -8.74 4.10
C GLY A 106 -13.38 -7.31 4.26
N GLU A 107 -12.71 -6.33 3.66
CA GLU A 107 -13.17 -4.95 3.72
C GLU A 107 -14.41 -4.74 2.86
N GLU A 108 -15.38 -4.04 3.40
CA GLU A 108 -16.53 -3.59 2.63
C GLU A 108 -16.22 -2.20 2.09
N ILE A 109 -16.19 -2.08 0.77
CA ILE A 109 -15.84 -0.83 0.12
C ILE A 109 -17.11 -0.06 -0.21
N SER A 110 -17.11 1.23 0.18
CA SER A 110 -18.17 2.15 -0.22
C SER A 110 -18.00 2.51 -1.69
N ASP A 111 -19.05 2.31 -2.48
CA ASP A 111 -19.03 2.58 -3.92
C ASP A 111 -19.43 4.03 -4.26
N GLU A 112 -19.51 4.88 -3.27
CA GLU A 112 -19.84 6.29 -3.49
C GLU A 112 -18.62 7.15 -3.82
#